data_939f6668567b2fa3b7011248e0e99542
#
_entry.id   939f6668567b2fa3b7011248e0e99542
#
_cell.length_a   1.000
_cell.length_b   1.000
_cell.length_c   1.000
_cell.angle_alpha   90.00
_cell.angle_beta   90.00
_cell.angle_gamma   90.00
#
_symmetry.space_group_name_H-M   'P 1'
#
loop_
_entity.id
_entity.type
_entity.pdbx_description
1 polymer ?
#
loop_
_entity_poly.entity_id
_entity_poly.type
_entity_poly.pdbx_seq_one_letter_code
_entity_poly.pdbx_strand_id
1 'polypeptide(L)'
;PKTLIFAVDDKHATEIVESVKKVFAEKFTNNEVPERFVQKITYSAGDSDALIRDFRVEKDFRIAVTVTLVATGTDVKPLEVVFFMSDVRSDVLYTQMKGRGCRVITDDKLKEVTPNAITKECFYIVDAVGVTEGDKTISKPADPSQKRPTLVQVLEHLAHNEVSDDNLKLLRDFCSTIQKRYENN
;
A
#
# COMPACT_ATOMS: atom_id res chain seq x y z
N PRO A 1 -9.57 -9.07 14.22
CA PRO A 1 -8.36 -8.27 14.01
C PRO A 1 -8.64 -6.99 13.23
N LYS A 2 -7.81 -5.98 13.41
CA LYS A 2 -7.76 -4.79 12.55
C LYS A 2 -6.99 -5.10 11.29
N THR A 3 -7.57 -4.82 10.14
CA THR A 3 -7.02 -5.17 8.84
C THR A 3 -6.88 -3.92 7.96
N LEU A 4 -5.72 -3.76 7.33
CA LEU A 4 -5.48 -2.74 6.31
C LEU A 4 -5.28 -3.40 4.96
N ILE A 5 -6.13 -3.06 3.99
CA ILE A 5 -6.08 -3.59 2.63
C ILE A 5 -5.54 -2.53 1.67
N PHE A 6 -4.55 -2.89 0.88
CA PHE A 6 -3.99 -2.03 -0.16
C PHE A 6 -4.61 -2.37 -1.52
N ALA A 7 -5.33 -1.42 -2.10
CA ALA A 7 -5.94 -1.49 -3.42
C ALA A 7 -5.05 -0.84 -4.50
N VAL A 8 -5.32 -1.15 -5.77
CA VAL A 8 -4.61 -0.58 -6.92
C VAL A 8 -4.94 0.90 -7.10
N ASP A 9 -6.23 1.24 -7.04
CA ASP A 9 -6.77 2.57 -7.23
C ASP A 9 -8.04 2.80 -6.39
N ASP A 10 -8.61 3.99 -6.49
CA ASP A 10 -9.79 4.39 -5.73
C ASP A 10 -11.05 3.61 -6.10
N LYS A 11 -11.20 3.22 -7.38
CA LYS A 11 -12.32 2.40 -7.85
C LYS A 11 -12.20 0.99 -7.30
N HIS A 12 -11.03 0.37 -7.40
CA HIS A 12 -10.76 -0.95 -6.82
C HIS A 12 -10.97 -0.95 -5.30
N ALA A 13 -10.58 0.12 -4.59
CA ALA A 13 -10.84 0.25 -3.16
C ALA A 13 -12.35 0.24 -2.84
N THR A 14 -13.18 0.87 -3.67
CA THR A 14 -14.64 0.83 -3.53
C THR A 14 -15.19 -0.58 -3.76
N GLU A 15 -14.75 -1.25 -4.83
CA GLU A 15 -15.15 -2.63 -5.15
C GLU A 15 -14.77 -3.62 -4.04
N ILE A 16 -13.60 -3.43 -3.41
CA ILE A 16 -13.19 -4.23 -2.25
C ILE A 16 -14.13 -4.01 -1.06
N VAL A 17 -14.48 -2.77 -0.74
CA VAL A 17 -15.42 -2.46 0.35
C VAL A 17 -16.75 -3.14 0.13
N GLU A 18 -17.32 -3.08 -1.09
CA GLU A 18 -18.57 -3.76 -1.43
C GLU A 18 -18.46 -5.28 -1.33
N SER A 19 -17.36 -5.85 -1.83
CA SER A 19 -17.09 -7.29 -1.77
C SER A 19 -16.96 -7.79 -0.34
N VAL A 20 -16.24 -7.05 0.51
CA VAL A 20 -16.12 -7.36 1.94
C VAL A 20 -17.49 -7.31 2.62
N LYS A 21 -18.31 -6.28 2.34
CA LYS A 21 -19.67 -6.19 2.88
C LYS A 21 -20.51 -7.39 2.49
N LYS A 22 -20.47 -7.83 1.22
CA LYS A 22 -21.18 -9.03 0.77
C LYS A 22 -20.73 -10.30 1.50
N VAL A 23 -19.42 -10.53 1.58
CA VAL A 23 -18.87 -11.74 2.23
C VAL A 23 -19.19 -11.79 3.72
N PHE A 24 -19.17 -10.65 4.39
CA PHE A 24 -19.41 -10.58 5.84
C PHE A 24 -20.90 -10.47 6.21
N ALA A 25 -21.81 -10.19 5.25
CA ALA A 25 -23.24 -10.04 5.52
C ALA A 25 -23.80 -11.24 6.26
N GLU A 26 -23.47 -12.46 5.86
CA GLU A 26 -23.95 -13.71 6.47
C GLU A 26 -23.52 -13.88 7.94
N LYS A 27 -22.52 -13.14 8.40
CA LYS A 27 -22.02 -13.19 9.78
C LYS A 27 -22.75 -12.23 10.73
N PHE A 28 -23.60 -11.38 10.20
CA PHE A 28 -24.39 -10.42 10.97
C PHE A 28 -25.88 -10.85 11.01
N THR A 29 -26.53 -10.63 12.14
CA THR A 29 -27.88 -11.12 12.44
C THR A 29 -28.94 -10.69 11.41
N ASN A 30 -28.77 -9.51 10.80
CA ASN A 30 -29.69 -8.97 9.80
C ASN A 30 -29.17 -9.10 8.36
N ASN A 31 -28.09 -9.85 8.14
CA ASN A 31 -27.36 -9.88 6.87
C ASN A 31 -26.89 -8.49 6.39
N GLU A 32 -26.77 -7.53 7.29
CA GLU A 32 -26.28 -6.19 7.02
C GLU A 32 -24.99 -5.95 7.80
N VAL A 33 -23.94 -5.65 7.08
CA VAL A 33 -22.65 -5.26 7.68
C VAL A 33 -22.75 -3.80 8.12
N PRO A 34 -22.44 -3.48 9.40
CA PRO A 34 -22.45 -2.09 9.85
C PRO A 34 -21.59 -1.22 8.94
N GLU A 35 -22.06 -0.02 8.64
CA GLU A 35 -21.36 0.90 7.74
C GLU A 35 -19.91 1.15 8.17
N ARG A 36 -19.69 1.26 9.47
CA ARG A 36 -18.38 1.46 10.09
C ARG A 36 -17.45 0.25 10.03
N PHE A 37 -17.95 -0.95 9.76
CA PHE A 37 -17.15 -2.18 9.81
C PHE A 37 -16.00 -2.18 8.79
N VAL A 38 -16.27 -1.74 7.57
CA VAL A 38 -15.28 -1.59 6.50
C VAL A 38 -15.47 -0.26 5.80
N GLN A 39 -14.40 0.51 5.69
CA GLN A 39 -14.43 1.81 5.03
C GLN A 39 -13.21 2.05 4.14
N LYS A 40 -13.42 2.84 3.10
CA LYS A 40 -12.37 3.34 2.23
C LYS A 40 -11.73 4.58 2.87
N ILE A 41 -10.40 4.57 2.95
CA ILE A 41 -9.59 5.71 3.40
C ILE A 41 -8.67 6.12 2.25
N THR A 42 -9.10 7.11 1.48
CA THR A 42 -8.34 7.67 0.36
C THR A 42 -8.40 9.19 0.41
N TYR A 43 -7.48 9.87 -0.25
CA TYR A 43 -7.46 11.33 -0.29
C TYR A 43 -8.73 11.94 -0.89
N SER A 44 -9.43 11.20 -1.75
CA SER A 44 -10.71 11.61 -2.33
C SER A 44 -11.91 11.44 -1.39
N ALA A 45 -11.73 10.73 -0.26
CA ALA A 45 -12.82 10.39 0.65
C ALA A 45 -13.15 11.46 1.72
N GLY A 46 -12.68 12.69 1.55
CA GLY A 46 -12.92 13.77 2.50
C GLY A 46 -11.95 13.76 3.68
N ASP A 47 -12.43 13.74 4.92
CA ASP A 47 -11.56 13.78 6.12
C ASP A 47 -10.90 12.42 6.39
N SER A 48 -9.86 12.10 5.61
CA SER A 48 -9.08 10.86 5.77
C SER A 48 -8.39 10.78 7.14
N ASP A 49 -8.02 11.90 7.74
CA ASP A 49 -7.37 11.94 9.05
C ASP A 49 -8.36 11.58 10.18
N ALA A 50 -9.62 11.99 10.07
CA ALA A 50 -10.67 11.56 11.00
C ALA A 50 -10.90 10.06 10.89
N LEU A 51 -11.04 9.51 9.68
CA LEU A 51 -11.22 8.08 9.45
C LEU A 51 -10.04 7.25 9.99
N ILE A 52 -8.82 7.74 9.87
CA ILE A 52 -7.63 7.09 10.43
C ILE A 52 -7.67 7.12 11.97
N ARG A 53 -8.07 8.24 12.58
CA ARG A 53 -8.26 8.33 14.04
C ARG A 53 -9.31 7.33 14.51
N ASP A 54 -10.46 7.29 13.84
CA ASP A 54 -11.55 6.35 14.14
C ASP A 54 -11.08 4.90 13.97
N PHE A 55 -10.41 4.57 12.87
CA PHE A 55 -9.84 3.23 12.65
C PHE A 55 -8.89 2.80 13.75
N ARG A 56 -8.21 3.74 14.39
CA ARG A 56 -7.25 3.49 15.47
C ARG A 56 -7.93 3.07 16.78
N VAL A 57 -9.10 3.65 17.09
CA VAL A 57 -9.74 3.56 18.41
C VAL A 57 -11.08 2.82 18.42
N GLU A 58 -11.84 2.84 17.33
CA GLU A 58 -13.16 2.25 17.28
C GLU A 58 -13.10 0.72 17.17
N LYS A 59 -13.88 0.01 18.00
CA LYS A 59 -13.96 -1.46 18.00
C LYS A 59 -14.60 -1.99 16.72
N ASP A 60 -15.64 -1.32 16.25
CA ASP A 60 -16.47 -1.79 15.14
C ASP A 60 -15.85 -1.49 13.77
N PHE A 61 -14.92 -0.54 13.68
CA PHE A 61 -14.16 -0.27 12.47
C PHE A 61 -13.00 -1.28 12.33
N ARG A 62 -13.28 -2.40 11.63
CA ARG A 62 -12.37 -3.54 11.54
C ARG A 62 -11.46 -3.53 10.34
N ILE A 63 -11.94 -3.04 9.19
CA ILE A 63 -11.23 -3.11 7.91
C ILE A 63 -11.14 -1.73 7.28
N ALA A 64 -9.92 -1.27 7.03
CA ALA A 64 -9.65 -0.08 6.25
C ALA A 64 -9.12 -0.47 4.86
N VAL A 65 -9.66 0.11 3.80
CA VAL A 65 -9.19 -0.09 2.41
C VAL A 65 -8.59 1.21 1.90
N THR A 66 -7.37 1.15 1.40
CA THR A 66 -6.64 2.34 0.92
C THR A 66 -5.84 2.04 -0.34
N VAL A 67 -5.48 3.08 -1.08
CA VAL A 67 -4.58 2.95 -2.24
C VAL A 67 -3.13 3.19 -1.80
N THR A 68 -2.88 4.31 -1.18
CA THR A 68 -1.55 4.71 -0.70
C THR A 68 -1.69 5.46 0.61
N LEU A 69 -1.77 4.75 1.72
CA LEU A 69 -1.72 5.37 3.04
C LEU A 69 -0.25 5.63 3.44
N VAL A 70 0.48 6.34 2.60
CA VAL A 70 1.88 6.70 2.84
C VAL A 70 1.98 8.02 3.61
N ALA A 71 0.85 8.73 3.79
CA ALA A 71 0.83 9.99 4.50
C ALA A 71 1.36 9.85 5.93
N THR A 72 2.23 10.75 6.28
CA THR A 72 2.82 10.95 7.59
C THR A 72 1.75 11.02 8.69
N GLY A 73 1.95 10.29 9.78
CA GLY A 73 1.04 10.36 10.95
C GLY A 73 0.05 9.21 11.12
N THR A 74 0.00 8.25 10.21
CA THR A 74 -0.88 7.09 10.30
C THR A 74 -0.29 5.96 11.17
N ASP A 75 -0.09 6.24 12.46
CA ASP A 75 0.37 5.22 13.42
C ASP A 75 -0.82 4.44 13.97
N VAL A 76 -1.19 3.33 13.31
CA VAL A 76 -2.26 2.43 13.75
C VAL A 76 -1.65 1.24 14.49
N LYS A 77 -1.38 1.42 15.78
CA LYS A 77 -0.76 0.38 16.63
C LYS A 77 -1.55 -0.95 16.70
N PRO A 78 -2.91 -0.92 16.78
CA PRO A 78 -3.69 -2.17 16.83
C PRO A 78 -3.84 -2.89 15.48
N LEU A 79 -3.08 -2.50 14.44
CA LEU A 79 -3.12 -3.16 13.14
C LEU A 79 -2.50 -4.57 13.23
N GLU A 80 -3.29 -5.59 12.92
CA GLU A 80 -2.91 -7.00 13.05
C GLU A 80 -2.74 -7.69 11.68
N VAL A 81 -3.39 -7.17 10.63
CA VAL A 81 -3.32 -7.74 9.28
C VAL A 81 -3.04 -6.66 8.24
N VAL A 82 -2.07 -6.90 7.39
CA VAL A 82 -1.76 -6.10 6.19
C VAL A 82 -2.06 -6.97 4.98
N PHE A 83 -2.98 -6.54 4.13
CA PHE A 83 -3.46 -7.31 2.99
C PHE A 83 -3.13 -6.57 1.68
N PHE A 84 -2.35 -7.22 0.83
CA PHE A 84 -1.97 -6.69 -0.48
C PHE A 84 -2.91 -7.24 -1.57
N MET A 85 -3.68 -6.35 -2.18
CA MET A 85 -4.47 -6.57 -3.40
C MET A 85 -3.95 -5.68 -4.55
N SER A 86 -2.77 -5.12 -4.39
CA SER A 86 -2.06 -4.28 -5.35
C SER A 86 -0.62 -4.73 -5.48
N ASP A 87 -0.13 -4.88 -6.71
CA ASP A 87 1.28 -5.14 -6.95
C ASP A 87 2.12 -3.90 -6.59
N VAL A 88 3.13 -4.10 -5.76
CA VAL A 88 4.03 -3.05 -5.28
C VAL A 88 5.45 -3.39 -5.70
N ARG A 89 5.93 -2.75 -6.77
CA ARG A 89 7.27 -2.99 -7.32
C ARG A 89 8.38 -2.25 -6.59
N SER A 90 8.07 -1.11 -5.96
CA SER A 90 9.03 -0.35 -5.17
C SER A 90 9.30 -1.03 -3.83
N ASP A 91 10.55 -1.42 -3.57
CA ASP A 91 10.97 -2.01 -2.29
C ASP A 91 10.76 -1.03 -1.12
N VAL A 92 11.04 0.25 -1.33
CA VAL A 92 10.82 1.30 -0.32
C VAL A 92 9.34 1.39 0.05
N LEU A 93 8.46 1.45 -0.96
CA LEU A 93 7.02 1.54 -0.74
C LEU A 93 6.49 0.27 -0.06
N TYR A 94 6.89 -0.91 -0.53
CA TYR A 94 6.53 -2.19 0.08
C TYR A 94 6.95 -2.26 1.55
N THR A 95 8.20 -1.86 1.85
CA THR A 95 8.71 -1.83 3.23
C THR A 95 7.92 -0.87 4.11
N GLN A 96 7.54 0.30 3.59
CA GLN A 96 6.70 1.26 4.32
C GLN A 96 5.29 0.71 4.59
N MET A 97 4.68 0.08 3.58
CA MET A 97 3.35 -0.54 3.71
C MET A 97 3.37 -1.70 4.72
N LYS A 98 4.31 -2.62 4.59
CA LYS A 98 4.53 -3.73 5.54
C LYS A 98 4.80 -3.21 6.95
N GLY A 99 5.62 -2.18 7.08
CA GLY A 99 5.99 -1.55 8.35
C GLY A 99 4.82 -0.98 9.15
N ARG A 100 3.64 -0.79 8.52
CA ARG A 100 2.42 -0.38 9.23
C ARG A 100 1.95 -1.44 10.23
N GLY A 101 2.18 -2.73 9.94
CA GLY A 101 1.84 -3.83 10.83
C GLY A 101 2.81 -4.02 12.01
N CYS A 102 4.05 -3.52 11.90
CA CYS A 102 5.12 -3.77 12.88
C CYS A 102 4.99 -2.98 14.19
N ARG A 103 3.95 -2.15 14.36
CA ARG A 103 3.81 -1.30 15.53
C ARG A 103 3.46 -2.09 16.78
N VAL A 104 4.18 -1.82 17.87
CA VAL A 104 3.96 -2.45 19.18
C VAL A 104 2.80 -1.76 19.90
N ILE A 105 1.98 -2.55 20.57
CA ILE A 105 0.88 -2.11 21.41
C ILE A 105 0.86 -2.96 22.68
N THR A 106 0.47 -2.40 23.81
CA THR A 106 0.27 -3.17 25.04
C THR A 106 -1.03 -3.98 24.98
N ASP A 107 -1.06 -5.13 25.67
CA ASP A 107 -2.20 -6.05 25.64
C ASP A 107 -3.51 -5.37 26.07
N ASP A 108 -3.45 -4.50 27.09
CA ASP A 108 -4.63 -3.76 27.56
C ASP A 108 -5.19 -2.85 26.47
N LYS A 109 -4.33 -2.06 25.81
CA LYS A 109 -4.74 -1.18 24.71
C LYS A 109 -5.21 -1.96 23.47
N LEU A 110 -4.63 -3.14 23.22
CA LEU A 110 -5.10 -4.01 22.15
C LEU A 110 -6.51 -4.51 22.44
N LYS A 111 -6.80 -4.98 23.66
CA LYS A 111 -8.11 -5.46 24.09
C LYS A 111 -9.19 -4.37 24.09
N GLU A 112 -8.82 -3.11 24.28
CA GLU A 112 -9.75 -1.98 24.13
C GLU A 112 -10.36 -1.93 22.72
N VAL A 113 -9.59 -2.30 21.69
CA VAL A 113 -9.99 -2.21 20.28
C VAL A 113 -10.32 -3.58 19.69
N THR A 114 -9.64 -4.63 20.15
CA THR A 114 -9.88 -6.03 19.75
C THR A 114 -10.10 -6.89 21.00
N PRO A 115 -11.33 -6.93 21.54
CA PRO A 115 -11.61 -7.55 22.85
C PRO A 115 -11.21 -9.03 22.95
N ASN A 116 -11.22 -9.75 21.84
CA ASN A 116 -10.87 -11.18 21.78
C ASN A 116 -9.37 -11.42 21.55
N ALA A 117 -8.56 -10.37 21.38
CA ALA A 117 -7.11 -10.51 21.27
C ALA A 117 -6.48 -10.76 22.65
N ILE A 118 -5.48 -11.63 22.70
CA ILE A 118 -4.71 -11.91 23.93
C ILE A 118 -3.50 -10.97 23.94
N THR A 119 -2.69 -11.02 22.89
CA THR A 119 -1.49 -10.22 22.71
C THR A 119 -1.23 -10.02 21.22
N LYS A 120 -0.38 -9.07 20.87
CA LYS A 120 0.11 -8.87 19.50
C LYS A 120 1.60 -9.14 19.44
N GLU A 121 1.98 -10.39 19.28
CA GLU A 121 3.38 -10.82 19.10
C GLU A 121 3.86 -10.65 17.66
N CYS A 122 2.94 -10.73 16.69
CA CYS A 122 3.21 -10.58 15.27
C CYS A 122 2.07 -9.87 14.56
N PHE A 123 2.24 -9.62 13.29
CA PHE A 123 1.16 -9.24 12.37
C PHE A 123 1.20 -10.19 11.16
N TYR A 124 0.09 -10.30 10.49
CA TYR A 124 -0.05 -11.17 9.33
C TYR A 124 0.01 -10.36 8.04
N ILE A 125 0.73 -10.90 7.04
CA ILE A 125 0.68 -10.40 5.68
C ILE A 125 -0.16 -11.37 4.88
N VAL A 126 -1.20 -10.85 4.23
CA VAL A 126 -1.99 -11.58 3.24
C VAL A 126 -1.63 -11.01 1.87
N ASP A 127 -1.18 -11.87 0.98
CA ASP A 127 -0.73 -11.48 -0.35
C ASP A 127 -1.60 -12.17 -1.41
N ALA A 128 -2.46 -11.40 -2.07
CA ALA A 128 -3.34 -11.90 -3.11
C ALA A 128 -2.75 -11.78 -4.53
N VAL A 129 -1.61 -11.11 -4.68
CA VAL A 129 -1.06 -10.73 -5.99
C VAL A 129 0.41 -11.13 -6.19
N GLY A 130 1.01 -11.86 -5.23
CA GLY A 130 2.40 -12.29 -5.28
C GLY A 130 3.42 -11.18 -5.00
N VAL A 131 3.01 -10.11 -4.30
CA VAL A 131 3.87 -8.98 -4.00
C VAL A 131 5.07 -9.36 -3.12
N THR A 132 4.93 -10.40 -2.30
CA THR A 132 6.00 -10.89 -1.42
C THR A 132 7.07 -11.67 -2.17
N GLU A 133 6.74 -12.25 -3.31
CA GLU A 133 7.62 -13.10 -4.12
C GLU A 133 8.22 -12.36 -5.33
N GLY A 134 7.59 -11.23 -5.72
CA GLY A 134 8.02 -10.44 -6.88
C GLY A 134 9.35 -9.72 -6.67
N ASP A 135 10.12 -9.60 -7.74
CA ASP A 135 11.35 -8.81 -7.75
C ASP A 135 11.04 -7.35 -7.41
N LYS A 136 11.67 -6.85 -6.35
CA LYS A 136 11.54 -5.46 -5.93
C LYS A 136 12.60 -4.60 -6.60
N THR A 137 12.18 -3.51 -7.21
CA THR A 137 13.11 -2.50 -7.70
C THR A 137 13.65 -1.72 -6.51
N ILE A 138 14.91 -1.94 -6.18
CA ILE A 138 15.62 -1.13 -5.19
C ILE A 138 15.85 0.24 -5.83
N SER A 139 15.02 1.21 -5.47
CA SER A 139 15.34 2.61 -5.76
C SER A 139 16.53 2.97 -4.89
N LYS A 140 17.74 2.86 -5.42
CA LYS A 140 18.91 3.48 -4.76
C LYS A 140 18.53 4.94 -4.52
N PRO A 141 18.72 5.50 -3.31
CA PRO A 141 18.59 6.93 -3.11
C PRO A 141 19.40 7.58 -4.22
N ALA A 142 18.78 8.47 -4.99
CA ALA A 142 19.51 9.22 -5.99
C ALA A 142 20.60 9.98 -5.21
N ASP A 143 21.85 9.61 -5.40
CA ASP A 143 22.97 10.38 -4.88
C ASP A 143 22.81 11.79 -5.46
N PRO A 144 22.58 12.82 -4.64
CA PRO A 144 22.34 14.17 -5.14
C PRO A 144 23.56 14.71 -5.91
N SER A 145 24.70 14.05 -5.80
CA SER A 145 25.92 14.37 -6.56
C SER A 145 25.94 13.72 -7.96
N GLN A 146 25.14 12.68 -8.22
CA GLN A 146 25.02 12.05 -9.52
C GLN A 146 23.80 12.60 -10.26
N LYS A 147 24.01 13.59 -11.11
CA LYS A 147 22.99 14.00 -12.09
C LYS A 147 22.67 12.78 -12.97
N ARG A 148 21.38 12.38 -12.99
CA ARG A 148 20.94 11.32 -13.92
C ARG A 148 21.36 11.72 -15.32
N PRO A 149 22.04 10.85 -16.07
CA PRO A 149 22.45 11.17 -17.42
C PRO A 149 21.21 11.50 -18.26
N THR A 150 21.33 12.49 -19.11
CA THR A 150 20.28 12.85 -20.07
C THR A 150 20.16 11.78 -21.14
N LEU A 151 19.02 11.72 -21.86
CA LEU A 151 18.86 10.80 -22.99
C LEU A 151 19.99 10.96 -24.01
N VAL A 152 20.42 12.21 -24.28
CA VAL A 152 21.52 12.52 -25.21
C VAL A 152 22.82 11.86 -24.73
N GLN A 153 23.16 12.01 -23.45
CA GLN A 153 24.36 11.38 -22.88
C GLN A 153 24.31 9.86 -22.94
N VAL A 154 23.14 9.24 -22.67
CA VAL A 154 22.99 7.79 -22.80
C VAL A 154 23.18 7.33 -24.24
N LEU A 155 22.66 8.07 -25.22
CA LEU A 155 22.82 7.77 -26.63
C LEU A 155 24.27 7.96 -27.09
N GLU A 156 24.97 8.98 -26.59
CA GLU A 156 26.40 9.21 -26.86
C GLU A 156 27.25 8.05 -26.31
N HIS A 157 27.02 7.59 -25.07
CA HIS A 157 27.72 6.43 -24.51
C HIS A 157 27.51 5.18 -25.36
N LEU A 158 26.26 4.92 -25.79
CA LEU A 158 25.96 3.80 -26.66
C LEU A 158 26.59 3.89 -28.04
N ALA A 159 26.68 5.11 -28.62
CA ALA A 159 27.32 5.36 -29.90
C ALA A 159 28.86 5.13 -29.84
N HIS A 160 29.48 5.33 -28.67
CA HIS A 160 30.87 5.01 -28.41
C HIS A 160 31.14 3.55 -28.00
N ASN A 161 30.13 2.69 -28.18
CA ASN A 161 30.21 1.26 -27.89
C ASN A 161 30.34 0.92 -26.39
N GLU A 162 29.97 1.85 -25.51
CA GLU A 162 29.87 1.64 -24.07
C GLU A 162 28.48 1.00 -23.69
N VAL A 163 28.30 -0.24 -24.17
CA VAL A 163 27.06 -0.98 -23.93
C VAL A 163 27.13 -1.63 -22.56
N SER A 164 26.58 -0.94 -21.54
CA SER A 164 26.39 -1.50 -20.21
C SER A 164 24.91 -1.80 -19.95
N ASP A 165 24.65 -2.76 -19.07
CA ASP A 165 23.27 -3.08 -18.65
C ASP A 165 22.55 -1.85 -18.06
N ASP A 166 23.27 -0.96 -17.39
CA ASP A 166 22.72 0.26 -16.81
C ASP A 166 22.31 1.27 -17.89
N ASN A 167 23.13 1.45 -18.95
CA ASN A 167 22.80 2.33 -20.08
C ASN A 167 21.60 1.79 -20.87
N LEU A 168 21.49 0.47 -21.03
CA LEU A 168 20.34 -0.16 -21.69
C LEU A 168 19.05 -0.02 -20.87
N LYS A 169 19.14 -0.14 -19.54
CA LYS A 169 17.99 0.10 -18.63
C LYS A 169 17.52 1.54 -18.71
N LEU A 170 18.46 2.50 -18.66
CA LEU A 170 18.13 3.92 -18.76
C LEU A 170 17.47 4.26 -20.11
N LEU A 171 17.97 3.71 -21.22
CA LEU A 171 17.35 3.90 -22.53
C LEU A 171 15.92 3.35 -22.57
N ARG A 172 15.70 2.15 -22.03
CA ARG A 172 14.36 1.55 -21.94
C ARG A 172 13.40 2.42 -21.12
N ASP A 173 13.87 2.98 -20.00
CA ASP A 173 13.06 3.84 -19.14
C ASP A 173 12.69 5.16 -19.86
N PHE A 174 13.62 5.74 -20.62
CA PHE A 174 13.34 6.91 -21.46
C PHE A 174 12.31 6.59 -22.55
N CYS A 175 12.47 5.47 -23.27
CA CYS A 175 11.51 5.04 -24.29
C CYS A 175 10.10 4.82 -23.71
N SER A 176 10.01 4.15 -22.58
CA SER A 176 8.73 3.93 -21.87
C SER A 176 8.07 5.25 -21.44
N THR A 177 8.87 6.22 -21.01
CA THR A 177 8.36 7.54 -20.61
C THR A 177 7.83 8.33 -21.81
N ILE A 178 8.52 8.25 -22.95
CA ILE A 178 8.10 8.89 -24.20
C ILE A 178 6.80 8.23 -24.70
N GLN A 179 6.73 6.89 -24.74
CA GLN A 179 5.56 6.15 -25.17
C GLN A 179 4.33 6.53 -24.35
N LYS A 180 4.41 6.56 -23.03
CA LYS A 180 3.31 6.96 -22.15
C LYS A 180 2.82 8.39 -22.39
N ARG A 181 3.73 9.31 -22.77
CA ARG A 181 3.34 10.69 -23.12
C ARG A 181 2.57 10.78 -24.43
N TYR A 182 2.87 9.90 -25.39
CA TYR A 182 2.18 9.87 -26.70
C TYR A 182 0.84 9.13 -26.63
N GLU A 183 0.69 8.15 -25.74
CA GLU A 183 -0.57 7.41 -25.52
C GLU A 183 -1.62 8.24 -24.75
N ASN A 184 -1.20 9.29 -24.02
CA ASN A 184 -2.06 10.15 -23.20
C ASN A 184 -2.36 11.52 -23.85
N ASN A 185 -1.98 11.75 -25.12
CA ASN A 185 -2.33 12.91 -25.95
C ASN A 185 -3.20 12.48 -27.14
#